data_f65b738f8eace8484a2964f1824215d9
#
_entry.id   f65b738f8eace8484a2964f1824215d9
#
_cell.length_a   1.000
_cell.length_b   1.000
_cell.length_c   1.000
_cell.angle_alpha   90.00
_cell.angle_beta   90.00
_cell.angle_gamma   90.00
#
_symmetry.space_group_name_H-M   'P 1'
#
loop_
_entity.id
_entity.type
_entity.pdbx_description
1 polymer ?
#
loop_
_entity_poly.entity_id
_entity_poly.type
_entity_poly.pdbx_seq_one_letter_code
_entity_poly.pdbx_strand_id
1 'polypeptide(L)'
;MREYICEQICTEYNFNQKPMEFNEYQKLARKTAIYAGAGKNFVYPALGLCGESGEVAEKIKKIVRDSNNIVDGKCRAELEKELGDVLWYIANLAAELDLDMESIARRNIEKLADRQERGVLHGSGDNR
;
A
#
# COMPACT_ATOMS: atom_id res chain seq x y z
N MET A 1 15.12 9.03 -18.48
CA MET A 1 14.89 7.99 -17.43
C MET A 1 13.42 7.90 -17.01
N ARG A 2 12.73 9.00 -16.62
CA ARG A 2 11.29 8.97 -16.25
C ARG A 2 10.37 8.51 -17.38
N GLU A 3 10.56 9.02 -18.59
CA GLU A 3 9.79 8.62 -19.77
C GLU A 3 9.97 7.14 -20.11
N TYR A 4 11.19 6.62 -20.03
CA TYR A 4 11.50 5.22 -20.27
C TYR A 4 10.82 4.26 -19.27
N ILE A 5 10.79 4.61 -17.99
CA ILE A 5 10.09 3.82 -16.96
C ILE A 5 8.58 3.84 -17.20
N CYS A 6 8.02 5.00 -17.57
CA CYS A 6 6.60 5.12 -17.88
C CYS A 6 6.21 4.25 -19.09
N GLU A 7 6.99 4.30 -20.17
CA GLU A 7 6.77 3.47 -21.36
C GLU A 7 6.86 1.97 -21.03
N GLN A 8 7.82 1.55 -20.23
CA GLN A 8 7.94 0.15 -19.82
C GLN A 8 6.73 -0.34 -19.01
N ILE A 9 6.26 0.45 -18.06
CA ILE A 9 5.08 0.09 -17.26
C ILE A 9 3.83 0.06 -18.15
N CYS A 10 3.65 1.05 -19.02
CA CYS A 10 2.48 1.13 -19.91
C CYS A 10 2.44 0.03 -20.97
N THR A 11 3.61 -0.45 -21.44
CA THR A 11 3.69 -1.53 -22.43
C THR A 11 3.54 -2.93 -21.82
N GLU A 12 4.00 -3.13 -20.60
CA GLU A 12 3.93 -4.43 -19.93
C GLU A 12 2.58 -4.69 -19.25
N TYR A 13 1.85 -3.64 -18.87
CA TYR A 13 0.55 -3.77 -18.22
C TYR A 13 -0.55 -3.06 -19.00
N ASN A 14 -1.54 -3.84 -19.45
CA ASN A 14 -2.73 -3.30 -20.12
C ASN A 14 -3.75 -2.86 -19.06
N PHE A 15 -3.69 -1.58 -18.65
CA PHE A 15 -4.56 -1.01 -17.63
C PHE A 15 -6.07 -1.14 -17.92
N ASN A 16 -6.47 -1.41 -19.16
CA ASN A 16 -7.87 -1.43 -19.57
C ASN A 16 -8.49 -2.85 -19.67
N GLN A 17 -7.68 -3.91 -19.56
CA GLN A 17 -8.16 -5.27 -19.91
C GLN A 17 -7.90 -6.34 -18.85
N LYS A 18 -7.06 -6.08 -17.82
CA LYS A 18 -6.70 -7.08 -16.84
C LYS A 18 -6.91 -6.55 -15.41
N PRO A 19 -7.54 -7.33 -14.51
CA PRO A 19 -7.57 -7.00 -13.10
C PRO A 19 -6.15 -6.91 -12.53
N MET A 20 -5.87 -5.93 -11.67
CA MET A 20 -4.60 -5.80 -10.98
C MET A 20 -4.52 -6.83 -9.84
N GLU A 21 -3.55 -7.72 -9.89
CA GLU A 21 -3.24 -8.68 -8.83
C GLU A 21 -2.15 -8.12 -7.92
N PHE A 22 -2.09 -8.54 -6.66
CA PHE A 22 -1.13 -8.01 -5.69
C PHE A 22 0.33 -8.19 -6.11
N ASN A 23 0.70 -9.36 -6.61
CA ASN A 23 2.08 -9.61 -7.05
C ASN A 23 2.42 -8.86 -8.35
N GLU A 24 1.45 -8.65 -9.22
CA GLU A 24 1.65 -7.81 -10.41
C GLU A 24 1.87 -6.35 -10.02
N TYR A 25 1.05 -5.83 -9.09
CA TYR A 25 1.25 -4.50 -8.53
C TYR A 25 2.65 -4.36 -7.91
N GLN A 26 3.07 -5.29 -7.06
CA GLN A 26 4.40 -5.28 -6.43
C GLN A 26 5.51 -5.23 -7.46
N LYS A 27 5.42 -6.04 -8.51
CA LYS A 27 6.38 -6.06 -9.61
C LYS A 27 6.47 -4.72 -10.35
N LEU A 28 5.32 -4.09 -10.63
CA LEU A 28 5.27 -2.78 -11.28
C LEU A 28 5.77 -1.67 -10.36
N ALA A 29 5.35 -1.64 -9.09
CA ALA A 29 5.82 -0.69 -8.09
C ALA A 29 7.33 -0.76 -7.91
N ARG A 30 7.91 -1.97 -7.94
CA ARG A 30 9.36 -2.16 -7.82
C ARG A 30 10.16 -1.48 -8.94
N LYS A 31 9.61 -1.35 -10.14
CA LYS A 31 10.28 -0.65 -11.25
C LYS A 31 10.49 0.84 -11.00
N THR A 32 9.68 1.44 -10.14
CA THR A 32 9.79 2.85 -9.74
C THR A 32 10.62 3.08 -8.47
N ALA A 33 11.17 2.03 -7.87
CA ALA A 33 11.96 2.08 -6.66
C ALA A 33 13.41 2.51 -6.96
N ILE A 34 13.64 3.82 -6.99
CA ILE A 34 14.93 4.43 -7.32
C ILE A 34 15.65 5.04 -6.10
N TYR A 35 15.20 4.72 -4.88
CA TYR A 35 15.88 5.17 -3.66
C TYR A 35 17.23 4.48 -3.47
N ALA A 36 18.14 5.14 -2.75
CA ALA A 36 19.49 4.64 -2.51
C ALA A 36 19.48 3.27 -1.81
N GLY A 37 20.21 2.30 -2.38
CA GLY A 37 20.31 0.95 -1.83
C GLY A 37 19.09 0.08 -2.08
N ALA A 38 18.21 0.42 -3.02
CA ALA A 38 17.07 -0.41 -3.40
C ALA A 38 17.51 -1.86 -3.70
N GLY A 39 16.87 -2.85 -3.05
CA GLY A 39 17.25 -4.27 -3.05
C GLY A 39 18.05 -4.72 -1.83
N LYS A 40 18.45 -3.78 -0.96
CA LYS A 40 19.18 -4.05 0.30
C LYS A 40 18.86 -3.02 1.39
N ASN A 41 17.81 -2.24 1.22
CA ASN A 41 17.48 -1.13 2.12
C ASN A 41 16.01 -1.16 2.52
N PHE A 42 15.65 -2.01 3.45
CA PHE A 42 14.30 -2.08 4.02
C PHE A 42 13.97 -0.86 4.92
N VAL A 43 14.96 -0.12 5.38
CA VAL A 43 14.75 1.05 6.27
C VAL A 43 14.04 2.18 5.53
N TYR A 44 14.46 2.47 4.30
CA TYR A 44 13.85 3.55 3.52
C TYR A 44 12.35 3.36 3.31
N PRO A 45 11.86 2.23 2.76
CA PRO A 45 10.42 2.04 2.59
C PRO A 45 9.66 1.90 3.91
N ALA A 46 10.28 1.42 5.00
CA ALA A 46 9.63 1.38 6.31
C ALA A 46 9.36 2.79 6.87
N LEU A 47 10.33 3.69 6.76
CA LEU A 47 10.17 5.10 7.15
C LEU A 47 9.16 5.82 6.25
N GLY A 48 9.21 5.58 4.93
CA GLY A 48 8.26 6.14 3.98
C GLY A 48 6.83 5.70 4.26
N LEU A 49 6.62 4.42 4.58
CA LEU A 49 5.30 3.90 4.98
C LEU A 49 4.71 4.66 6.17
N CYS A 50 5.53 4.96 7.18
CA CYS A 50 5.10 5.78 8.32
C CYS A 50 4.76 7.21 7.89
N GLY A 51 5.57 7.81 7.02
CA GLY A 51 5.35 9.16 6.48
C GLY A 51 4.02 9.26 5.74
N GLU A 52 3.79 8.42 4.75
CA GLU A 52 2.56 8.43 3.94
C GLU A 52 1.31 8.07 4.77
N SER A 53 1.44 7.17 5.73
CA SER A 53 0.35 6.91 6.70
C SER A 53 0.02 8.16 7.51
N GLY A 54 1.02 8.99 7.83
CA GLY A 54 0.85 10.30 8.45
C GLY A 54 0.12 11.30 7.55
N GLU A 55 0.40 11.31 6.23
CA GLU A 55 -0.31 12.16 5.27
C GLU A 55 -1.80 11.78 5.17
N VAL A 56 -2.12 10.49 5.15
CA VAL A 56 -3.52 10.01 5.27
C VAL A 56 -4.18 10.55 6.54
N ALA A 57 -3.51 10.40 7.69
CA ALA A 57 -4.03 10.88 8.98
C ALA A 57 -4.22 12.40 9.00
N GLU A 58 -3.30 13.17 8.41
CA GLU A 58 -3.40 14.63 8.30
C GLU A 58 -4.60 15.07 7.45
N LYS A 59 -4.86 14.39 6.33
CA LYS A 59 -6.05 14.66 5.50
C LYS A 59 -7.34 14.34 6.24
N ILE A 60 -7.42 13.20 6.92
CA ILE A 60 -8.58 12.83 7.75
C ILE A 60 -8.80 13.87 8.86
N LYS A 61 -7.75 14.28 9.56
CA LYS A 61 -7.83 15.32 10.59
C LYS A 61 -8.45 16.62 10.05
N LYS A 62 -8.04 17.06 8.85
CA LYS A 62 -8.60 18.26 8.20
C LYS A 62 -10.08 18.09 7.85
N ILE A 63 -10.48 16.92 7.36
CA ILE A 63 -11.89 16.60 7.06
C ILE A 63 -12.73 16.70 8.35
N VAL A 64 -12.25 16.14 9.45
CA VAL A 64 -12.93 16.22 10.75
C VAL A 64 -13.05 17.67 11.22
N ARG A 65 -11.95 18.41 11.17
CA ARG A 65 -11.89 19.79 11.67
C ARG A 65 -12.69 20.78 10.83
N ASP A 66 -12.56 20.69 9.52
CA ASP A 66 -12.97 21.77 8.59
C ASP A 66 -14.24 21.43 7.79
N SER A 67 -14.64 20.15 7.71
CA SER A 67 -15.71 19.68 6.84
C SER A 67 -16.80 18.85 7.56
N ASN A 68 -16.91 18.95 8.86
CA ASN A 68 -17.90 18.20 9.67
C ASN A 68 -17.97 16.70 9.34
N ASN A 69 -16.82 16.05 9.12
CA ASN A 69 -16.71 14.66 8.68
C ASN A 69 -17.30 14.36 7.28
N ILE A 70 -17.54 15.37 6.46
CA ILE A 70 -18.05 15.16 5.10
C ILE A 70 -16.87 14.87 4.17
N VAL A 71 -16.89 13.70 3.57
CA VAL A 71 -15.91 13.27 2.57
C VAL A 71 -16.49 13.47 1.19
N ASP A 72 -16.19 14.58 0.57
CA ASP A 72 -16.61 14.91 -0.80
C ASP A 72 -15.74 14.22 -1.86
N GLY A 73 -16.05 14.43 -3.13
CA GLY A 73 -15.31 13.83 -4.25
C GLY A 73 -13.84 14.27 -4.31
N LYS A 74 -13.53 15.52 -3.94
CA LYS A 74 -12.17 16.05 -3.91
C LYS A 74 -11.36 15.37 -2.78
N CYS A 75 -11.95 15.30 -1.59
CA CYS A 75 -11.32 14.63 -0.45
C CYS A 75 -11.02 13.15 -0.74
N ARG A 76 -11.96 12.45 -1.41
CA ARG A 76 -11.76 11.05 -1.83
C ARG A 76 -10.58 10.90 -2.78
N ALA A 77 -10.52 11.74 -3.82
CA ALA A 77 -9.43 11.69 -4.79
C ALA A 77 -8.06 12.03 -4.17
N GLU A 78 -8.02 12.91 -3.19
CA GLU A 78 -6.79 13.22 -2.45
C GLU A 78 -6.38 12.05 -1.53
N LEU A 79 -7.32 11.45 -0.80
CA LEU A 79 -7.05 10.27 0.04
C LEU A 79 -6.63 9.06 -0.79
N GLU A 80 -7.21 8.86 -1.98
CA GLU A 80 -6.83 7.78 -2.90
C GLU A 80 -5.35 7.86 -3.29
N LYS A 81 -4.83 9.06 -3.52
CA LYS A 81 -3.40 9.26 -3.82
C LYS A 81 -2.52 8.85 -2.65
N GLU A 82 -2.79 9.35 -1.44
CA GLU A 82 -2.01 9.01 -0.25
C GLU A 82 -2.09 7.50 0.07
N LEU A 83 -3.25 6.89 -0.09
CA LEU A 83 -3.39 5.44 0.05
C LEU A 83 -2.60 4.68 -1.01
N GLY A 84 -2.50 5.23 -2.23
CA GLY A 84 -1.64 4.70 -3.27
C GLY A 84 -0.16 4.74 -2.88
N ASP A 85 0.30 5.85 -2.28
CA ASP A 85 1.68 5.99 -1.81
C ASP A 85 1.96 5.04 -0.62
N VAL A 86 1.03 4.89 0.32
CA VAL A 86 1.11 3.86 1.38
C VAL A 86 1.25 2.47 0.76
N LEU A 87 0.43 2.12 -0.22
CA LEU A 87 0.48 0.82 -0.90
C LEU A 87 1.82 0.60 -1.62
N TRP A 88 2.37 1.65 -2.24
CA TRP A 88 3.68 1.61 -2.89
C TRP A 88 4.80 1.28 -1.89
N TYR A 89 4.79 1.92 -0.72
CA TYR A 89 5.77 1.63 0.34
C TYR A 89 5.60 0.23 0.93
N ILE A 90 4.38 -0.27 1.10
CA ILE A 90 4.13 -1.66 1.52
C ILE A 90 4.74 -2.64 0.50
N ALA A 91 4.48 -2.43 -0.80
CA ALA A 91 5.00 -3.29 -1.85
C ALA A 91 6.53 -3.32 -1.90
N ASN A 92 7.17 -2.16 -1.76
CA ASN A 92 8.62 -2.07 -1.76
C ASN A 92 9.25 -2.61 -0.47
N LEU A 93 8.66 -2.36 0.70
CA LEU A 93 9.12 -2.96 1.95
C LEU A 93 9.04 -4.49 1.91
N ALA A 94 7.93 -5.03 1.42
CA ALA A 94 7.79 -6.47 1.22
C ALA A 94 8.89 -7.02 0.30
N ALA A 95 9.16 -6.35 -0.84
CA ALA A 95 10.21 -6.75 -1.76
C ALA A 95 11.62 -6.69 -1.15
N GLU A 96 11.92 -5.70 -0.31
CA GLU A 96 13.21 -5.62 0.41
C GLU A 96 13.41 -6.76 1.43
N LEU A 97 12.31 -7.37 1.87
CA LEU A 97 12.30 -8.47 2.85
C LEU A 97 12.05 -9.85 2.22
N ASP A 98 12.13 -9.95 0.89
CA ASP A 98 11.83 -11.18 0.13
C ASP A 98 10.42 -11.75 0.41
N LEU A 99 9.45 -10.87 0.66
CA LEU A 99 8.05 -11.21 0.87
C LEU A 99 7.23 -10.82 -0.38
N ASP A 100 6.26 -11.64 -0.75
CA ASP A 100 5.30 -11.31 -1.80
C ASP A 100 3.97 -10.83 -1.22
N MET A 101 3.35 -9.85 -1.90
CA MET A 101 2.13 -9.21 -1.43
C MET A 101 0.93 -10.14 -1.43
N GLU A 102 0.85 -11.09 -2.35
CA GLU A 102 -0.22 -12.08 -2.40
C GLU A 102 -0.21 -12.95 -1.13
N SER A 103 0.97 -13.43 -0.72
CA SER A 103 1.12 -14.20 0.51
C SER A 103 0.80 -13.38 1.76
N ILE A 104 1.21 -12.10 1.80
CA ILE A 104 0.87 -11.20 2.90
C ILE A 104 -0.66 -11.05 3.02
N ALA A 105 -1.33 -10.76 1.90
CA ALA A 105 -2.77 -10.59 1.87
C ALA A 105 -3.51 -11.87 2.26
N ARG A 106 -3.13 -13.02 1.68
CA ARG A 106 -3.70 -14.34 1.97
C ARG A 106 -3.58 -14.69 3.45
N ARG A 107 -2.38 -14.64 4.02
CA ARG A 107 -2.14 -14.94 5.44
C ARG A 107 -2.90 -14.01 6.38
N ASN A 108 -3.05 -12.74 5.99
CA ASN A 108 -3.86 -11.82 6.79
C ASN A 108 -5.34 -12.23 6.80
N ILE A 109 -5.90 -12.60 5.66
CA ILE A 109 -7.30 -13.06 5.56
C ILE A 109 -7.49 -14.38 6.32
N GLU A 110 -6.58 -15.34 6.18
CA GLU A 110 -6.60 -16.61 6.93
C GLU A 110 -6.59 -16.37 8.45
N LYS A 111 -5.70 -15.50 8.93
CA LYS A 111 -5.63 -15.08 10.33
C LYS A 111 -6.94 -14.45 10.82
N LEU A 112 -7.56 -13.59 10.02
CA LEU A 112 -8.82 -12.93 10.37
C LEU A 112 -9.99 -13.92 10.38
N ALA A 113 -10.04 -14.85 9.44
CA ALA A 113 -11.05 -15.91 9.39
C ALA A 113 -10.96 -16.83 10.61
N ASP A 114 -9.76 -17.28 10.97
CA ASP A 114 -9.52 -18.06 12.20
C ASP A 114 -9.97 -17.31 13.45
N ARG A 115 -9.64 -16.02 13.58
CA ARG A 115 -10.10 -15.19 14.71
C ARG A 115 -11.60 -15.04 14.76
N GLN A 116 -12.26 -14.92 13.61
CA GLN A 116 -13.72 -14.84 13.51
C GLN A 116 -14.35 -16.16 13.96
N GLU A 117 -13.85 -17.29 13.50
CA GLU A 117 -14.35 -18.62 13.87
C GLU A 117 -14.22 -18.87 15.38
N ARG A 118 -13.10 -18.47 15.98
CA ARG A 118 -12.87 -18.57 17.43
C ARG A 118 -13.56 -17.48 18.25
N GLY A 119 -14.26 -16.52 17.63
CA GLY A 119 -14.95 -15.43 18.32
C GLY A 119 -14.03 -14.40 18.98
N VAL A 120 -12.77 -14.28 18.52
CA VAL A 120 -11.73 -13.40 19.08
C VAL A 120 -11.26 -12.30 18.12
N LEU A 121 -12.13 -11.82 17.24
CA LEU A 121 -11.81 -10.71 16.33
C LEU A 121 -11.41 -9.44 17.08
N HIS A 122 -12.05 -9.16 18.22
CA HIS A 122 -11.70 -8.05 19.10
C HIS A 122 -10.72 -8.52 20.18
N GLY A 123 -9.88 -7.61 20.65
CA GLY A 123 -8.87 -7.90 21.65
C GLY A 123 -7.50 -7.34 21.28
N SER A 124 -6.47 -7.65 22.05
CA SER A 124 -5.09 -7.19 21.83
C SER A 124 -4.14 -8.36 21.55
N GLY A 125 -3.08 -8.08 20.81
CA GLY A 125 -2.03 -9.03 20.47
C GLY A 125 -2.33 -9.88 19.22
N ASP A 126 -1.26 -10.35 18.58
CA ASP A 126 -1.37 -11.10 17.33
C ASP A 126 -1.71 -12.58 17.54
N ASN A 127 -1.47 -13.11 18.74
CA ASN A 127 -1.69 -14.52 19.07
C ASN A 127 -3.00 -14.78 19.82
N ARG A 128 -3.94 -13.82 19.83
CA ARG A 128 -5.26 -13.97 20.41
C ARG A 128 -6.14 -14.93 19.63
#